data_f91705639a2e5740e28db33412ab9cee
#
_entry.id   f91705639a2e5740e28db33412ab9cee
#
_cell.length_a   1.000
_cell.length_b   1.000
_cell.length_c   1.000
_cell.angle_alpha   90.00
_cell.angle_beta   90.00
_cell.angle_gamma   90.00
#
_symmetry.space_group_name_H-M   'P 1'
#
loop_
_entity.id
_entity.type
_entity.pdbx_description
1 polymer ?
#
loop_
_entity_poly.entity_id
_entity_poly.type
_entity_poly.pdbx_seq_one_letter_code
_entity_poly.pdbx_strand_id
1 'polypeptide(L)'
;MTFVYFMNNQRPLNKEIIMSHVEYLRSLESQGKLVLCGPFSDYPGGMVIILAEDLIEATNIANSDPFIASGCKSYEIRTLKLANEENNYLLSEK
;
A
#
# COMPACT_ATOMS: atom_id res chain seq x y z
N MET A 1 -11.43 -1.10 6.97
CA MET A 1 -10.57 0.05 7.32
C MET A 1 -9.58 0.30 6.20
N THR A 2 -9.08 1.49 6.12
CA THR A 2 -8.17 1.91 5.05
C THR A 2 -6.76 2.10 5.60
N PHE A 3 -5.79 1.52 4.93
CA PHE A 3 -4.38 1.62 5.31
C PHE A 3 -3.55 2.04 4.12
N VAL A 4 -2.46 2.72 4.38
CA VAL A 4 -1.49 3.06 3.35
C VAL A 4 -0.13 2.53 3.77
N TYR A 5 0.56 1.85 2.85
CA TYR A 5 1.97 1.57 3.09
C TYR A 5 2.82 2.28 2.05
N PHE A 6 3.84 2.95 2.56
CA PHE A 6 4.81 3.72 1.77
C PHE A 6 6.05 2.86 1.59
N MET A 7 6.53 2.75 0.36
CA MET A 7 7.70 1.95 0.06
C MET A 7 8.90 2.84 -0.16
N ASN A 8 10.01 2.47 0.48
CA ASN A 8 11.30 3.15 0.35
C ASN A 8 12.26 2.24 -0.39
N ASN A 9 12.97 2.79 -1.39
CA ASN A 9 13.90 2.02 -2.20
C ASN A 9 15.10 1.57 -1.39
N GLN A 10 15.45 0.29 -1.48
CA GLN A 10 16.60 -0.30 -0.79
C GLN A 10 17.60 -0.91 -1.78
N ARG A 11 17.10 -1.68 -2.75
CA ARG A 11 17.92 -2.35 -3.75
C ARG A 11 17.25 -2.24 -5.11
N PRO A 12 18.01 -2.33 -6.21
CA PRO A 12 17.42 -2.30 -7.55
C PRO A 12 16.42 -3.43 -7.74
N LEU A 13 15.36 -3.12 -8.46
CA LEU A 13 14.36 -4.11 -8.87
C LEU A 13 14.84 -4.84 -10.12
N ASN A 14 14.38 -6.08 -10.30
CA ASN A 14 14.54 -6.79 -11.55
C ASN A 14 13.16 -7.08 -12.14
N LYS A 15 13.13 -7.55 -13.38
CA LYS A 15 11.90 -7.80 -14.11
C LYS A 15 11.00 -8.82 -13.40
N GLU A 16 11.57 -9.88 -12.84
CA GLU A 16 10.81 -10.93 -12.17
C GLU A 16 10.10 -10.40 -10.92
N ILE A 17 10.78 -9.60 -10.13
CA ILE A 17 10.21 -8.99 -8.92
C ILE A 17 9.10 -8.02 -9.32
N ILE A 18 9.31 -7.22 -10.36
CA ILE A 18 8.29 -6.30 -10.85
C ILE A 18 7.05 -7.06 -11.32
N MET A 19 7.23 -8.15 -12.07
CA MET A 19 6.11 -8.97 -12.54
C MET A 19 5.35 -9.60 -11.38
N SER A 20 6.06 -10.13 -10.39
CA SER A 20 5.44 -10.70 -9.19
C SER A 20 4.65 -9.66 -8.41
N HIS A 21 5.19 -8.45 -8.29
CA HIS A 21 4.49 -7.35 -7.63
C HIS A 21 3.20 -6.98 -8.37
N VAL A 22 3.24 -6.90 -9.70
CA VAL A 22 2.04 -6.60 -10.50
C VAL A 22 0.98 -7.68 -10.33
N GLU A 23 1.37 -8.96 -10.34
CA GLU A 23 0.44 -10.07 -10.10
C GLU A 23 -0.16 -9.99 -8.69
N TYR A 24 0.64 -9.63 -7.71
CA TYR A 24 0.17 -9.45 -6.35
C TYR A 24 -0.89 -8.35 -6.26
N LEU A 25 -0.63 -7.21 -6.90
CA LEU A 25 -1.60 -6.09 -6.92
C LEU A 25 -2.90 -6.49 -7.63
N ARG A 26 -2.82 -7.25 -8.71
CA ARG A 26 -4.00 -7.78 -9.40
C ARG A 26 -4.82 -8.68 -8.50
N SER A 27 -4.15 -9.52 -7.71
CA SER A 27 -4.81 -10.38 -6.73
C SER A 27 -5.53 -9.57 -5.66
N LEU A 28 -4.89 -8.54 -5.14
CA LEU A 28 -5.52 -7.63 -4.17
C LEU A 28 -6.74 -6.93 -4.76
N GLU A 29 -6.63 -6.49 -6.00
CA GLU A 29 -7.74 -5.83 -6.69
C GLU A 29 -8.91 -6.78 -6.88
N SER A 30 -8.66 -8.01 -7.31
CA SER A 30 -9.71 -9.01 -7.50
C SER A 30 -10.42 -9.38 -6.20
N GLN A 31 -9.75 -9.22 -5.06
CA GLN A 31 -10.32 -9.43 -3.73
C GLN A 31 -11.02 -8.19 -3.17
N GLY A 32 -11.03 -7.09 -3.92
CA GLY A 32 -11.59 -5.82 -3.46
C GLY A 32 -10.78 -5.12 -2.39
N LYS A 33 -9.50 -5.47 -2.26
CA LYS A 33 -8.63 -4.92 -1.22
C LYS A 33 -7.71 -3.79 -1.67
N LEU A 34 -7.56 -3.60 -2.97
CA LEU A 34 -6.72 -2.53 -3.50
C LEU A 34 -7.57 -1.29 -3.80
N VAL A 35 -7.18 -0.14 -3.24
CA VAL A 35 -7.85 1.12 -3.51
C VAL A 35 -7.13 1.87 -4.63
N LEU A 36 -5.84 2.15 -4.44
CA LEU A 36 -4.98 2.71 -5.48
C LEU A 36 -3.52 2.50 -5.10
N CYS A 37 -2.64 2.62 -6.08
CA CYS A 37 -1.21 2.47 -5.86
C CYS A 37 -0.42 3.12 -6.98
N GLY A 38 0.85 3.35 -6.74
CA GLY A 38 1.76 3.82 -7.78
C GLY A 38 3.06 4.35 -7.21
N PRO A 39 4.09 4.39 -8.08
CA PRO A 39 5.32 5.07 -7.72
C PRO A 39 5.12 6.58 -7.76
N PHE A 40 5.91 7.31 -6.98
CA PHE A 40 5.91 8.77 -7.07
C PHE A 40 6.70 9.18 -8.32
N SER A 41 6.19 10.17 -9.04
CA SER A 41 6.85 10.65 -10.27
C SER A 41 8.01 11.59 -9.99
N ASP A 42 8.00 12.24 -8.84
CA ASP A 42 8.95 13.32 -8.49
C ASP A 42 9.67 13.05 -7.17
N TYR A 43 9.58 11.83 -6.65
CA TYR A 43 10.20 11.46 -5.38
C TYR A 43 10.47 9.94 -5.40
N PRO A 44 11.55 9.48 -4.75
CA PRO A 44 11.82 8.04 -4.67
C PRO A 44 10.72 7.29 -3.91
N GLY A 45 10.43 6.06 -4.36
CA GLY A 45 9.46 5.21 -3.69
C GLY A 45 8.06 5.33 -4.29
N GLY A 46 7.10 4.85 -3.53
CA GLY A 46 5.70 4.84 -3.94
C GLY A 46 4.79 4.48 -2.78
N MET A 47 3.51 4.29 -3.07
CA MET A 47 2.56 3.94 -2.03
C MET A 47 1.49 2.99 -2.55
N VAL A 48 0.90 2.24 -1.62
CA VAL A 48 -0.26 1.37 -1.88
C VAL A 48 -1.29 1.65 -0.82
N ILE A 49 -2.52 1.89 -1.24
CA ILE A 49 -3.66 2.08 -0.33
C ILE A 49 -4.54 0.85 -0.42
N ILE A 50 -4.81 0.23 0.72
CA ILE A 50 -5.52 -1.03 0.81
C ILE A 50 -6.67 -0.97 1.82
N LEU A 51 -7.62 -1.88 1.64
CA LEU A 51 -8.67 -2.16 2.61
C LEU A 51 -8.30 -3.43 3.37
N ALA A 52 -8.44 -3.40 4.68
CA ALA A 52 -8.21 -4.57 5.54
C ALA A 52 -9.08 -4.44 6.79
N GLU A 53 -9.27 -5.53 7.51
CA GLU A 53 -10.10 -5.51 8.71
C GLU A 53 -9.39 -4.82 9.87
N ASP A 54 -8.08 -5.00 9.97
CA ASP A 54 -7.28 -4.41 11.04
C ASP A 54 -5.83 -4.24 10.60
N LEU A 55 -5.03 -3.65 11.48
CA LEU A 55 -3.62 -3.39 11.20
C LEU A 55 -2.81 -4.68 11.02
N ILE A 56 -3.21 -5.76 11.69
CA ILE A 56 -2.52 -7.06 11.57
C ILE A 56 -2.68 -7.58 10.14
N GLU A 57 -3.90 -7.58 9.62
CA GLU A 57 -4.14 -8.01 8.23
C GLU A 57 -3.42 -7.09 7.25
N ALA A 58 -3.51 -5.77 7.46
CA ALA A 58 -2.84 -4.80 6.60
C ALA A 58 -1.32 -5.00 6.57
N THR A 59 -0.72 -5.28 7.72
CA THR A 59 0.72 -5.54 7.83
C THR A 59 1.10 -6.83 7.10
N ASN A 60 0.27 -7.87 7.21
CA ASN A 60 0.49 -9.12 6.48
C ASN A 60 0.41 -8.89 4.97
N ILE A 61 -0.51 -8.06 4.51
CA ILE A 61 -0.62 -7.69 3.09
C ILE A 61 0.67 -7.00 2.63
N ALA A 62 1.15 -6.01 3.38
CA ALA A 62 2.37 -5.31 3.03
C ALA A 62 3.57 -6.24 3.01
N ASN A 63 3.73 -7.09 4.03
CA ASN A 63 4.85 -8.03 4.10
C ASN A 63 4.85 -9.06 2.96
N SER A 64 3.69 -9.36 2.40
CA SER A 64 3.55 -10.30 1.30
C SER A 64 3.76 -9.68 -0.08
N ASP A 65 3.84 -8.35 -0.17
CA ASP A 65 4.15 -7.68 -1.43
C ASP A 65 5.57 -8.07 -1.87
N PRO A 66 5.74 -8.62 -3.07
CA PRO A 66 7.06 -9.04 -3.55
C PRO A 66 8.15 -7.96 -3.51
N PHE A 67 7.80 -6.69 -3.65
CA PHE A 67 8.75 -5.59 -3.48
C PHE A 67 9.33 -5.57 -2.07
N ILE A 68 8.52 -5.88 -1.08
CA ILE A 68 8.91 -5.88 0.33
C ILE A 68 9.48 -7.22 0.72
N ALA A 69 8.83 -8.32 0.34
CA ALA A 69 9.27 -9.67 0.66
C ALA A 69 10.68 -9.96 0.11
N SER A 70 11.04 -9.40 -1.05
CA SER A 70 12.37 -9.56 -1.63
C SER A 70 13.44 -8.72 -0.96
N GLY A 71 13.05 -7.76 -0.12
CA GLY A 71 13.97 -6.81 0.49
C GLY A 71 14.39 -5.66 -0.44
N CYS A 72 13.83 -5.59 -1.65
CA CYS A 72 14.13 -4.48 -2.57
C CYS A 72 13.56 -3.17 -2.09
N LYS A 73 12.49 -3.23 -1.29
CA LYS A 73 11.90 -2.06 -0.66
C LYS A 73 11.60 -2.36 0.81
N SER A 74 11.80 -1.36 1.66
CA SER A 74 11.26 -1.34 3.01
C SER A 74 9.94 -0.60 2.99
N TYR A 75 9.20 -0.60 4.10
CA TYR A 75 7.92 0.10 4.13
C TYR A 75 7.62 0.68 5.50
N GLU A 76 6.72 1.64 5.49
CA GLU A 76 6.05 2.15 6.67
C GLU A 76 4.56 2.05 6.38
N ILE A 77 3.75 1.74 7.40
CA ILE A 77 2.31 1.59 7.26
C ILE A 77 1.60 2.55 8.20
N ARG A 78 0.48 3.11 7.73
CA ARG A 78 -0.37 4.02 8.52
C ARG A 78 -1.81 3.65 8.31
N THR A 79 -2.61 3.80 9.36
CA THR A 79 -4.06 3.72 9.27
C THR A 79 -4.56 5.07 8.79
N LEU A 80 -5.28 5.07 7.67
CA LEU A 80 -5.85 6.30 7.12
C LEU A 80 -7.28 6.46 7.62
N LYS A 81 -7.55 7.57 8.28
CA LYS A 81 -8.89 7.92 8.70
C LYS A 81 -9.51 8.76 7.59
N LEU A 82 -10.47 8.17 6.87
CA LEU A 82 -11.03 8.83 5.68
C LEU A 82 -11.82 10.07 6.06
N ALA A 83 -11.51 11.18 5.39
CA ALA A 83 -12.29 12.41 5.47
C ALA A 83 -13.09 12.53 4.17
N ASN A 84 -14.40 12.72 4.27
CA ASN A 84 -15.28 12.82 3.12
C ASN A 84 -16.52 13.66 3.45
N GLU A 85 -17.36 13.85 2.47
CA GLU A 85 -18.60 14.63 2.60
C GLU A 85 -19.50 14.08 3.71
N GLU A 86 -19.61 12.74 3.82
CA GLU A 86 -20.51 12.11 4.80
C GLU A 86 -20.12 12.43 6.25
N ASN A 87 -18.83 12.55 6.52
CA ASN A 87 -18.36 12.86 7.88
C ASN A 87 -17.86 14.31 8.00
N ASN A 88 -18.29 15.15 7.05
CA ASN A 88 -17.94 16.57 7.03
C ASN A 88 -16.42 16.78 7.09
N TYR A 89 -15.69 15.92 6.38
CA TYR A 89 -14.23 15.95 6.30
C TYR A 89 -13.56 15.92 7.66
N LEU A 90 -14.17 15.18 8.61
CA LEU A 90 -13.70 15.01 9.98
C LEU A 90 -13.58 16.37 10.72
N LEU A 91 -14.43 17.33 10.39
CA LEU A 91 -14.37 18.68 10.97
C LEU A 91 -14.33 18.67 12.48
N SER A 92 -15.16 17.84 13.12
CA SER A 92 -15.26 17.79 14.59
C SER A 92 -14.08 17.09 15.25
N GLU A 93 -13.18 16.48 14.48
CA GLU A 93 -12.03 15.74 15.00
C GLU A 93 -10.69 16.44 14.75
N LYS A 94 -10.72 17.60 14.10
CA LYS A 94 -9.47 18.34 13.78
C LYS A 94 -9.09 19.35 14.85
#